data_91ba3f1a6b2feacf515ceb5c90472af8
#
_entry.id   91ba3f1a6b2feacf515ceb5c90472af8
#
_cell.length_a   1.000
_cell.length_b   1.000
_cell.length_c   1.000
_cell.angle_alpha   90.00
_cell.angle_beta   90.00
_cell.angle_gamma   90.00
#
_symmetry.space_group_name_H-M   'P 1'
#
loop_
_entity.id
_entity.type
_entity.pdbx_description
1 polymer ?
#
loop_
_entity_poly.entity_id
_entity_poly.type
_entity_poly.pdbx_seq_one_letter_code
_entity_poly.pdbx_strand_id
1 'polypeptide(L)'
;NIKSMNYLYRRAKKKKNADIEFEVELGDRSTRWVLGSMNQSKTTKEFIMVIHDISQLRKLNQMRRDFVSNVSHELRTPVSVIRANSETLVDGALQDQKQAKVFAKAILHNAERLSDMVKGLLDLSRIEYGELKLNIKSLDLFQEIDKTIESLKHLGKKRNIKVEVIYSKKANVMADINALERILTNLIENAYKYSDDDSTIKVSTIKLKDHIEINISDQGKGISEDEKGFIFDRFFRTAEARATEETGSGLGLAIVKNLVNSLNGEVGIKNSDSQGSIFWFTLPKAKSMDN
;
A
#
# COMPACT_ATOMS: atom_id res chain seq x y z
N ASN A 1 3.44 0.77 36.14
CA ASN A 1 2.64 -0.43 36.43
C ASN A 1 3.29 -1.23 37.58
N ILE A 2 2.92 -0.87 38.84
CA ILE A 2 3.50 -1.44 40.10
C ILE A 2 3.33 -2.97 40.15
N LYS A 3 2.24 -3.50 39.64
CA LYS A 3 1.98 -4.96 39.63
C LYS A 3 3.00 -5.73 38.83
N SER A 4 3.33 -5.23 37.64
CA SER A 4 4.32 -5.85 36.74
C SER A 4 5.73 -5.78 37.34
N MET A 5 6.09 -4.68 37.96
CA MET A 5 7.38 -4.52 38.62
C MET A 5 7.51 -5.47 39.82
N ASN A 6 6.46 -5.59 40.64
CA ASN A 6 6.43 -6.54 41.77
C ASN A 6 6.52 -8.00 41.30
N TYR A 7 5.86 -8.34 40.19
CA TYR A 7 5.97 -9.67 39.59
C TYR A 7 7.39 -9.96 39.12
N LEU A 8 8.00 -9.00 38.40
CA LEU A 8 9.37 -9.11 37.92
C LEU A 8 10.37 -9.32 39.05
N TYR A 9 10.26 -8.52 40.14
CA TYR A 9 11.10 -8.65 41.32
C TYR A 9 10.97 -10.03 42.00
N ARG A 10 9.73 -10.50 42.24
CA ARG A 10 9.48 -11.83 42.81
C ARG A 10 10.08 -12.96 41.99
N ARG A 11 10.02 -12.84 40.68
CA ARG A 11 10.56 -13.82 39.72
C ARG A 11 12.09 -13.78 39.70
N ALA A 12 12.68 -12.60 39.65
CA ALA A 12 14.13 -12.39 39.71
C ALA A 12 14.73 -12.91 41.03
N LYS A 13 14.02 -12.72 42.17
CA LYS A 13 14.43 -13.26 43.47
C LYS A 13 14.52 -14.80 43.51
N LYS A 14 13.66 -15.48 42.70
CA LYS A 14 13.68 -16.96 42.63
C LYS A 14 14.71 -17.48 41.61
N LYS A 15 14.85 -16.81 40.47
CA LYS A 15 15.64 -17.31 39.32
C LYS A 15 16.94 -16.54 39.05
N LYS A 16 17.27 -15.52 39.88
CA LYS A 16 18.38 -14.57 39.73
C LYS A 16 18.30 -13.65 38.51
N ASN A 17 17.46 -13.97 37.54
CA ASN A 17 17.13 -13.16 36.37
C ASN A 17 15.65 -13.30 36.04
N ALA A 18 15.05 -12.26 35.49
CA ALA A 18 13.69 -12.30 34.99
C ALA A 18 13.48 -11.19 33.98
N ASP A 19 12.68 -11.49 32.94
CA ASP A 19 12.25 -10.56 31.91
C ASP A 19 10.72 -10.59 31.82
N ILE A 20 10.13 -9.42 31.57
CA ILE A 20 8.69 -9.29 31.35
C ILE A 20 8.43 -8.10 30.42
N GLU A 21 7.49 -8.29 29.50
CA GLU A 21 6.94 -7.20 28.70
C GLU A 21 5.64 -6.69 29.34
N PHE A 22 5.48 -5.38 29.45
CA PHE A 22 4.27 -4.77 30.00
C PHE A 22 4.03 -3.38 29.42
N GLU A 23 2.79 -2.93 29.53
CA GLU A 23 2.41 -1.57 29.13
C GLU A 23 2.64 -0.58 30.26
N VAL A 24 3.16 0.59 29.92
CA VAL A 24 3.32 1.74 30.80
C VAL A 24 2.54 2.90 30.22
N GLU A 25 1.64 3.45 31.03
CA GLU A 25 0.96 4.70 30.72
C GLU A 25 1.84 5.87 31.15
N LEU A 26 2.10 6.80 30.23
CA LEU A 26 2.86 8.01 30.51
C LEU A 26 1.95 9.14 30.97
N GLY A 27 2.52 10.19 31.53
CA GLY A 27 1.78 11.33 32.10
C GLY A 27 0.91 12.09 31.08
N ASP A 28 1.18 11.94 29.77
CA ASP A 28 0.38 12.45 28.66
C ASP A 28 -0.74 11.49 28.20
N ARG A 29 -1.01 10.44 28.98
CA ARG A 29 -1.95 9.33 28.66
C ARG A 29 -1.54 8.48 27.45
N SER A 30 -0.35 8.66 26.90
CA SER A 30 0.18 7.73 25.90
C SER A 30 0.62 6.42 26.55
N THR A 31 0.41 5.31 25.84
CA THR A 31 0.81 3.98 26.32
C THR A 31 2.03 3.51 25.56
N ARG A 32 3.04 3.00 26.28
CA ARG A 32 4.24 2.40 25.67
C ARG A 32 4.42 0.98 26.16
N TRP A 33 4.90 0.14 25.25
CA TRP A 33 5.34 -1.20 25.60
C TRP A 33 6.80 -1.19 26.03
N VAL A 34 7.08 -1.74 27.18
CA VAL A 34 8.44 -1.82 27.72
C VAL A 34 8.81 -3.26 28.06
N LEU A 35 10.06 -3.60 27.80
CA LEU A 35 10.70 -4.82 28.31
C LEU A 35 11.45 -4.46 29.59
N GLY A 36 11.01 -4.98 30.71
CA GLY A 36 11.71 -4.88 31.98
C GLY A 36 12.55 -6.13 32.22
N SER A 37 13.86 -5.98 32.34
CA SER A 37 14.81 -7.05 32.66
C SER A 37 15.39 -6.78 34.05
N MET A 38 15.33 -7.76 34.96
CA MET A 38 15.86 -7.63 36.30
C MET A 38 16.87 -8.76 36.58
N ASN A 39 18.04 -8.37 37.03
CA ASN A 39 19.14 -9.29 37.34
C ASN A 39 19.68 -9.02 38.73
N GLN A 40 20.00 -10.08 39.46
CA GLN A 40 20.67 -9.98 40.75
C GLN A 40 22.19 -9.95 40.58
N SER A 41 22.85 -8.92 41.11
CA SER A 41 24.30 -8.84 41.13
C SER A 41 24.90 -10.02 41.92
N LYS A 42 25.95 -10.64 41.39
CA LYS A 42 26.64 -11.75 42.09
C LYS A 42 27.42 -11.29 43.30
N THR A 43 27.88 -10.04 43.31
CA THR A 43 28.76 -9.47 44.35
C THR A 43 27.98 -8.77 45.43
N THR A 44 27.08 -7.85 45.08
CA THR A 44 26.36 -7.00 46.06
C THR A 44 25.00 -7.58 46.46
N LYS A 45 24.51 -8.64 45.79
CA LYS A 45 23.15 -9.20 45.93
C LYS A 45 22.03 -8.20 45.60
N GLU A 46 22.37 -7.04 45.12
CA GLU A 46 21.42 -6.03 44.66
C GLU A 46 20.74 -6.44 43.38
N PHE A 47 19.53 -5.92 43.11
CA PHE A 47 18.81 -6.12 41.87
C PHE A 47 18.99 -4.90 40.96
N ILE A 48 19.47 -5.14 39.78
CA ILE A 48 19.56 -4.13 38.69
C ILE A 48 18.39 -4.36 37.76
N MET A 49 17.60 -3.32 37.52
CA MET A 49 16.50 -3.34 36.58
C MET A 49 16.83 -2.46 35.39
N VAL A 50 16.67 -3.01 34.21
CA VAL A 50 16.80 -2.29 32.91
C VAL A 50 15.44 -2.27 32.23
N ILE A 51 15.04 -1.11 31.73
CA ILE A 51 13.77 -0.94 31.03
C ILE A 51 14.09 -0.46 29.61
N HIS A 52 13.61 -1.21 28.61
CA HIS A 52 13.72 -0.85 27.21
C HIS A 52 12.34 -0.54 26.64
N ASP A 53 12.20 0.56 25.92
CA ASP A 53 11.01 0.84 25.10
C ASP A 53 11.02 -0.07 23.86
N ILE A 54 10.06 -0.99 23.81
CA ILE A 54 9.90 -1.95 22.69
C ILE A 54 8.68 -1.63 21.82
N SER A 55 8.09 -0.46 21.96
CA SER A 55 6.86 -0.07 21.24
C SER A 55 7.04 -0.17 19.74
N GLN A 56 8.16 0.33 19.21
CA GLN A 56 8.46 0.23 17.78
C GLN A 56 8.67 -1.21 17.32
N LEU A 57 9.41 -2.00 18.11
CA LEU A 57 9.65 -3.41 17.79
C LEU A 57 8.34 -4.21 17.76
N ARG A 58 7.47 -3.97 18.74
CA ARG A 58 6.13 -4.59 18.75
C ARG A 58 5.27 -4.16 17.58
N LYS A 59 5.28 -2.88 17.24
CA LYS A 59 4.55 -2.36 16.07
C LYS A 59 5.03 -3.05 14.78
N LEU A 60 6.34 -3.16 14.58
CA LEU A 60 6.91 -3.86 13.43
C LEU A 60 6.53 -5.35 13.39
N ASN A 61 6.61 -6.04 14.54
CA ASN A 61 6.22 -7.44 14.64
C ASN A 61 4.71 -7.66 14.40
N GLN A 62 3.87 -6.72 14.85
CA GLN A 62 2.44 -6.76 14.57
C GLN A 62 2.17 -6.56 13.09
N MET A 63 2.74 -5.51 12.47
CA MET A 63 2.62 -5.28 11.02
C MET A 63 3.07 -6.48 10.20
N ARG A 64 4.15 -7.16 10.60
CA ARG A 64 4.61 -8.39 9.93
C ARG A 64 3.60 -9.54 10.08
N ARG A 65 3.02 -9.73 11.25
CA ARG A 65 1.99 -10.77 11.48
C ARG A 65 0.73 -10.49 10.66
N ASP A 66 0.27 -9.24 10.69
CA ASP A 66 -0.91 -8.81 9.93
C ASP A 66 -0.68 -8.97 8.42
N PHE A 67 0.53 -8.64 7.95
CA PHE A 67 0.93 -8.87 6.56
C PHE A 67 0.81 -10.35 6.16
N VAL A 68 1.42 -11.27 6.91
CA VAL A 68 1.36 -12.72 6.62
C VAL A 68 -0.07 -13.24 6.66
N SER A 69 -0.86 -12.79 7.65
CA SER A 69 -2.28 -13.15 7.77
C SER A 69 -3.08 -12.68 6.57
N ASN A 70 -2.93 -11.40 6.19
CA ASN A 70 -3.65 -10.80 5.07
C ASN A 70 -3.27 -11.45 3.73
N VAL A 71 -1.96 -11.70 3.49
CA VAL A 71 -1.50 -12.46 2.31
C VAL A 71 -2.20 -13.82 2.24
N SER A 72 -2.22 -14.56 3.35
CA SER A 72 -2.83 -15.89 3.40
C SER A 72 -4.32 -15.84 3.10
N HIS A 73 -5.04 -14.84 3.60
CA HIS A 73 -6.47 -14.66 3.34
C HIS A 73 -6.74 -14.27 1.89
N GLU A 74 -6.01 -13.28 1.37
CA GLU A 74 -6.20 -12.78 0.01
C GLU A 74 -5.81 -13.80 -1.08
N LEU A 75 -4.85 -14.69 -0.81
CA LEU A 75 -4.51 -15.79 -1.71
C LEU A 75 -5.53 -16.94 -1.64
N ARG A 76 -6.11 -17.22 -0.47
CA ARG A 76 -7.04 -18.33 -0.29
C ARG A 76 -8.32 -18.14 -1.10
N THR A 77 -8.84 -16.93 -1.16
CA THR A 77 -10.10 -16.62 -1.86
C THR A 77 -10.06 -16.98 -3.35
N PRO A 78 -9.14 -16.44 -4.18
CA PRO A 78 -9.06 -16.78 -5.60
C PRO A 78 -8.76 -18.28 -5.82
N VAL A 79 -7.93 -18.89 -4.97
CA VAL A 79 -7.64 -20.33 -5.05
C VAL A 79 -8.91 -21.17 -4.82
N SER A 80 -9.74 -20.79 -3.84
CA SER A 80 -11.00 -21.49 -3.57
C SER A 80 -12.00 -21.33 -4.71
N VAL A 81 -12.06 -20.15 -5.34
CA VAL A 81 -12.94 -19.90 -6.52
C VAL A 81 -12.45 -20.70 -7.73
N ILE A 82 -11.14 -20.71 -7.99
CA ILE A 82 -10.54 -21.54 -9.07
C ILE A 82 -10.91 -23.01 -8.85
N ARG A 83 -10.69 -23.51 -7.64
CA ARG A 83 -10.99 -24.91 -7.29
C ARG A 83 -12.47 -25.25 -7.48
N ALA A 84 -13.38 -24.46 -6.91
CA ALA A 84 -14.81 -24.71 -7.01
C ALA A 84 -15.31 -24.71 -8.46
N ASN A 85 -14.88 -23.72 -9.27
CA ASN A 85 -15.25 -23.68 -10.69
C ASN A 85 -14.66 -24.86 -11.49
N SER A 86 -13.44 -25.31 -11.14
CA SER A 86 -12.81 -26.47 -11.77
C SER A 86 -13.55 -27.78 -11.41
N GLU A 87 -13.92 -27.97 -10.13
CA GLU A 87 -14.74 -29.09 -9.67
C GLU A 87 -16.09 -29.11 -10.42
N THR A 88 -16.78 -27.97 -10.53
CA THR A 88 -18.05 -27.86 -11.27
C THR A 88 -17.90 -28.24 -12.76
N LEU A 89 -16.79 -27.84 -13.39
CA LEU A 89 -16.51 -28.22 -14.78
C LEU A 89 -16.35 -29.74 -14.92
N VAL A 90 -15.59 -30.36 -14.01
CA VAL A 90 -15.33 -31.81 -14.01
C VAL A 90 -16.62 -32.60 -13.72
N ASP A 91 -17.46 -32.11 -12.81
CA ASP A 91 -18.71 -32.78 -12.39
C ASP A 91 -19.85 -32.70 -13.39
N GLY A 92 -19.60 -32.14 -14.60
CA GLY A 92 -20.58 -32.24 -15.71
C GLY A 92 -20.83 -30.93 -16.47
N ALA A 93 -20.43 -29.77 -15.95
CA ALA A 93 -20.66 -28.50 -16.64
C ALA A 93 -19.91 -28.39 -17.99
N LEU A 94 -18.94 -29.25 -18.28
CA LEU A 94 -18.27 -29.37 -19.58
C LEU A 94 -19.24 -29.77 -20.71
N GLN A 95 -20.36 -30.41 -20.39
CA GLN A 95 -21.35 -30.82 -21.39
C GLN A 95 -22.18 -29.63 -21.91
N ASP A 96 -22.28 -28.53 -21.15
CA ASP A 96 -22.91 -27.28 -21.59
C ASP A 96 -21.82 -26.25 -21.95
N GLN A 97 -21.65 -26.04 -23.25
CA GLN A 97 -20.61 -25.09 -23.75
C GLN A 97 -20.75 -23.67 -23.23
N LYS A 98 -21.99 -23.21 -22.93
CA LYS A 98 -22.21 -21.85 -22.39
C LYS A 98 -21.75 -21.78 -20.93
N GLN A 99 -22.16 -22.77 -20.12
CA GLN A 99 -21.73 -22.83 -18.72
C GLN A 99 -20.23 -23.07 -18.59
N ALA A 100 -19.67 -24.01 -19.37
CA ALA A 100 -18.24 -24.26 -19.39
C ALA A 100 -17.42 -22.98 -19.66
N LYS A 101 -17.88 -22.14 -20.59
CA LYS A 101 -17.23 -20.86 -20.89
C LYS A 101 -17.29 -19.86 -19.71
N VAL A 102 -18.37 -19.85 -18.95
CA VAL A 102 -18.52 -18.99 -17.76
C VAL A 102 -17.53 -19.42 -16.68
N PHE A 103 -17.49 -20.71 -16.34
CA PHE A 103 -16.56 -21.23 -15.34
C PHE A 103 -15.09 -21.09 -15.75
N ALA A 104 -14.76 -21.37 -17.01
CA ALA A 104 -13.40 -21.18 -17.53
C ALA A 104 -12.95 -19.72 -17.44
N LYS A 105 -13.84 -18.76 -17.74
CA LYS A 105 -13.53 -17.33 -17.59
C LYS A 105 -13.33 -16.95 -16.11
N ALA A 106 -14.14 -17.50 -15.19
CA ALA A 106 -13.98 -17.24 -13.77
C ALA A 106 -12.65 -17.80 -13.24
N ILE A 107 -12.23 -18.97 -13.71
CA ILE A 107 -10.90 -19.55 -13.39
C ILE A 107 -9.78 -18.64 -13.91
N LEU A 108 -9.84 -18.26 -15.20
CA LEU A 108 -8.81 -17.41 -15.81
C LEU A 108 -8.68 -16.08 -15.05
N HIS A 109 -9.79 -15.41 -14.78
CA HIS A 109 -9.81 -14.13 -14.06
C HIS A 109 -9.18 -14.23 -12.66
N ASN A 110 -9.48 -15.31 -11.89
CA ASN A 110 -8.89 -15.48 -10.57
C ASN A 110 -7.40 -15.90 -10.64
N ALA A 111 -6.98 -16.61 -11.67
CA ALA A 111 -5.58 -16.92 -11.93
C ALA A 111 -4.76 -15.67 -12.27
N GLU A 112 -5.31 -14.77 -13.10
CA GLU A 112 -4.71 -13.45 -13.41
C GLU A 112 -4.60 -12.61 -12.12
N ARG A 113 -5.66 -12.52 -11.35
CA ARG A 113 -5.66 -11.82 -10.05
C ARG A 113 -4.59 -12.37 -9.11
N LEU A 114 -4.42 -13.68 -9.04
CA LEU A 114 -3.39 -14.32 -8.21
C LEU A 114 -1.97 -13.95 -8.71
N SER A 115 -1.76 -13.97 -10.02
CA SER A 115 -0.48 -13.57 -10.64
C SER A 115 -0.13 -12.13 -10.32
N ASP A 116 -1.08 -11.20 -10.40
CA ASP A 116 -0.87 -9.79 -10.08
C ASP A 116 -0.60 -9.56 -8.59
N MET A 117 -1.26 -10.33 -7.72
CA MET A 117 -0.94 -10.32 -6.29
C MET A 117 0.50 -10.77 -6.01
N VAL A 118 0.92 -11.88 -6.60
CA VAL A 118 2.30 -12.39 -6.42
C VAL A 118 3.33 -11.39 -6.94
N LYS A 119 3.10 -10.80 -8.13
CA LYS A 119 3.97 -9.72 -8.66
C LYS A 119 4.05 -8.53 -7.70
N GLY A 120 2.88 -8.06 -7.22
CA GLY A 120 2.82 -6.95 -6.27
C GLY A 120 3.56 -7.22 -4.96
N LEU A 121 3.48 -8.45 -4.44
CA LEU A 121 4.21 -8.88 -3.24
C LEU A 121 5.73 -8.92 -3.46
N LEU A 122 6.17 -9.43 -4.62
CA LEU A 122 7.59 -9.47 -4.97
C LEU A 122 8.15 -8.04 -5.15
N ASP A 123 7.41 -7.16 -5.83
CA ASP A 123 7.79 -5.76 -5.99
C ASP A 123 7.93 -5.07 -4.64
N LEU A 124 6.92 -5.23 -3.76
CA LEU A 124 6.94 -4.66 -2.41
C LEU A 124 8.12 -5.18 -1.60
N SER A 125 8.38 -6.48 -1.64
CA SER A 125 9.52 -7.11 -0.98
C SER A 125 10.84 -6.50 -1.45
N ARG A 126 11.08 -6.40 -2.76
CA ARG A 126 12.32 -5.81 -3.33
C ARG A 126 12.52 -4.35 -2.91
N ILE A 127 11.44 -3.57 -2.88
CA ILE A 127 11.50 -2.17 -2.45
C ILE A 127 11.88 -2.08 -0.96
N GLU A 128 11.23 -2.88 -0.10
CA GLU A 128 11.43 -2.82 1.35
C GLU A 128 12.80 -3.30 1.81
N TYR A 129 13.35 -4.31 1.14
CA TYR A 129 14.71 -4.79 1.43
C TYR A 129 15.81 -3.96 0.77
N GLY A 130 15.44 -2.86 0.06
CA GLY A 130 16.41 -2.00 -0.63
C GLY A 130 17.10 -2.68 -1.82
N GLU A 131 16.51 -3.77 -2.33
CA GLU A 131 17.03 -4.53 -3.47
C GLU A 131 16.67 -3.85 -4.81
N LEU A 132 15.76 -2.89 -4.79
CA LEU A 132 15.37 -2.13 -5.97
C LEU A 132 16.48 -1.14 -6.34
N LYS A 133 17.31 -1.50 -7.32
CA LYS A 133 18.32 -0.59 -7.89
C LYS A 133 17.63 0.38 -8.84
N LEU A 134 17.31 1.58 -8.36
CA LEU A 134 16.72 2.64 -9.17
C LEU A 134 17.79 3.27 -10.07
N ASN A 135 17.49 3.39 -11.35
CA ASN A 135 18.31 4.10 -12.33
C ASN A 135 17.76 5.52 -12.52
N ILE A 136 18.07 6.41 -11.57
CA ILE A 136 17.55 7.77 -11.53
C ILE A 136 18.13 8.59 -12.69
N LYS A 137 17.25 9.11 -13.55
CA LYS A 137 17.59 9.96 -14.70
C LYS A 137 16.65 11.16 -14.77
N SER A 138 17.06 12.17 -15.53
CA SER A 138 16.16 13.26 -15.92
C SER A 138 15.18 12.77 -16.97
N LEU A 139 13.90 12.76 -16.64
CA LEU A 139 12.80 12.30 -17.50
C LEU A 139 11.87 13.48 -17.83
N ASP A 140 11.39 13.54 -19.06
CA ASP A 140 10.27 14.43 -19.45
C ASP A 140 8.98 13.84 -18.85
N LEU A 141 8.50 14.48 -17.78
CA LEU A 141 7.33 14.03 -17.03
C LEU A 141 6.08 13.95 -17.91
N PHE A 142 5.91 14.88 -18.85
CA PHE A 142 4.72 14.94 -19.70
C PHE A 142 4.68 13.79 -20.68
N GLN A 143 5.82 13.48 -21.27
CA GLN A 143 5.93 12.35 -22.18
C GLN A 143 5.56 11.03 -21.48
N GLU A 144 5.99 10.85 -20.22
CA GLU A 144 5.67 9.63 -19.49
C GLU A 144 4.19 9.57 -19.03
N ILE A 145 3.61 10.71 -18.66
CA ILE A 145 2.16 10.80 -18.38
C ILE A 145 1.35 10.46 -19.62
N ASP A 146 1.65 11.08 -20.79
CA ASP A 146 0.92 10.86 -22.04
C ASP A 146 1.02 9.41 -22.51
N LYS A 147 2.20 8.79 -22.44
CA LYS A 147 2.39 7.37 -22.77
C LYS A 147 1.53 6.47 -21.88
N THR A 148 1.52 6.74 -20.57
CA THR A 148 0.75 5.93 -19.63
C THR A 148 -0.75 6.07 -19.88
N ILE A 149 -1.24 7.29 -20.10
CA ILE A 149 -2.65 7.53 -20.42
C ILE A 149 -3.06 6.80 -21.71
N GLU A 150 -2.26 6.88 -22.77
CA GLU A 150 -2.57 6.22 -24.05
C GLU A 150 -2.62 4.68 -23.89
N SER A 151 -1.71 4.10 -23.10
CA SER A 151 -1.71 2.66 -22.82
C SER A 151 -2.96 2.19 -22.05
N LEU A 152 -3.51 3.03 -21.18
CA LEU A 152 -4.67 2.74 -20.33
C LEU A 152 -6.02 3.21 -20.89
N LYS A 153 -6.03 3.90 -22.01
CA LYS A 153 -7.23 4.48 -22.63
C LYS A 153 -8.35 3.47 -22.92
N HIS A 154 -7.97 2.21 -23.13
CA HIS A 154 -8.92 1.12 -23.34
C HIS A 154 -9.81 0.85 -22.10
N LEU A 155 -9.36 1.17 -20.89
CA LEU A 155 -10.13 0.99 -19.65
C LEU A 155 -11.34 1.92 -19.58
N GLY A 156 -11.20 3.14 -20.08
CA GLY A 156 -12.29 4.14 -20.06
C GLY A 156 -13.33 3.97 -21.16
N LYS A 157 -13.02 3.24 -22.26
CA LYS A 157 -13.88 3.20 -23.47
C LYS A 157 -15.31 2.73 -23.21
N LYS A 158 -15.49 1.69 -22.40
CA LYS A 158 -16.83 1.12 -22.13
C LYS A 158 -17.69 1.99 -21.23
N ARG A 159 -17.06 2.79 -20.36
CA ARG A 159 -17.70 3.63 -19.36
C ARG A 159 -17.68 5.12 -19.74
N ASN A 160 -17.24 5.43 -20.98
CA ASN A 160 -17.09 6.80 -21.50
C ASN A 160 -16.31 7.75 -20.57
N ILE A 161 -15.29 7.22 -19.88
CA ILE A 161 -14.44 8.03 -19.00
C ILE A 161 -13.34 8.67 -19.83
N LYS A 162 -13.22 10.00 -19.76
CA LYS A 162 -12.20 10.80 -20.45
C LYS A 162 -11.06 11.14 -19.50
N VAL A 163 -9.87 11.36 -20.06
CA VAL A 163 -8.73 11.89 -19.30
C VAL A 163 -8.38 13.26 -19.86
N GLU A 164 -8.39 14.27 -19.00
CA GLU A 164 -7.97 15.64 -19.27
C GLU A 164 -6.63 15.90 -18.60
N VAL A 165 -5.67 16.43 -19.34
CA VAL A 165 -4.34 16.75 -18.81
C VAL A 165 -4.13 18.24 -18.79
N ILE A 166 -3.77 18.79 -17.64
CA ILE A 166 -3.56 20.22 -17.43
C ILE A 166 -2.08 20.43 -17.02
N TYR A 167 -1.27 20.78 -17.99
CA TYR A 167 0.14 21.07 -17.75
C TYR A 167 0.38 22.53 -17.38
N SER A 168 1.11 22.78 -16.30
CA SER A 168 1.49 24.14 -15.94
C SER A 168 2.66 24.69 -16.79
N LYS A 169 3.66 23.91 -17.10
CA LYS A 169 4.84 24.15 -17.99
C LYS A 169 5.64 22.87 -18.12
N LYS A 170 6.41 22.70 -19.23
CA LYS A 170 7.37 21.58 -19.39
C LYS A 170 8.25 21.45 -18.15
N ALA A 171 8.36 20.25 -17.62
CA ALA A 171 9.14 19.98 -16.44
C ALA A 171 9.76 18.59 -16.49
N ASN A 172 11.06 18.55 -16.23
CA ASN A 172 11.80 17.31 -16.07
C ASN A 172 11.88 16.95 -14.60
N VAL A 173 11.75 15.68 -14.29
CA VAL A 173 11.88 15.11 -12.95
C VAL A 173 13.05 14.15 -12.88
N MET A 174 13.62 13.98 -11.69
CA MET A 174 14.61 12.95 -11.41
C MET A 174 13.89 11.69 -10.94
N ALA A 175 13.83 10.69 -11.80
CA ALA A 175 13.15 9.43 -11.48
C ALA A 175 13.76 8.24 -12.25
N ASP A 176 13.41 7.04 -11.80
CA ASP A 176 13.55 5.82 -12.59
C ASP A 176 12.30 5.65 -13.46
N ILE A 177 12.49 5.35 -14.74
CA ILE A 177 11.40 5.28 -15.72
C ILE A 177 10.37 4.20 -15.36
N ASN A 178 10.82 3.02 -14.92
CA ASN A 178 9.93 1.91 -14.57
C ASN A 178 9.16 2.20 -13.28
N ALA A 179 9.83 2.86 -12.30
CA ALA A 179 9.18 3.27 -11.07
C ALA A 179 8.12 4.34 -11.34
N LEU A 180 8.41 5.33 -12.19
CA LEU A 180 7.47 6.38 -12.57
C LEU A 180 6.26 5.80 -13.33
N GLU A 181 6.51 4.96 -14.32
CA GLU A 181 5.45 4.27 -15.07
C GLU A 181 4.55 3.46 -14.12
N ARG A 182 5.14 2.73 -13.16
CA ARG A 182 4.39 1.94 -12.19
C ARG A 182 3.54 2.80 -11.26
N ILE A 183 4.04 3.96 -10.81
CA ILE A 183 3.29 4.92 -10.01
C ILE A 183 2.09 5.44 -10.80
N LEU A 184 2.33 5.96 -12.01
CA LEU A 184 1.30 6.53 -12.87
C LEU A 184 0.23 5.49 -13.23
N THR A 185 0.63 4.28 -13.64
CA THR A 185 -0.28 3.18 -13.96
C THR A 185 -1.20 2.87 -12.79
N ASN A 186 -0.64 2.64 -11.57
CA ASN A 186 -1.47 2.32 -10.41
C ASN A 186 -2.48 3.42 -10.07
N LEU A 187 -2.07 4.69 -10.14
CA LEU A 187 -2.96 5.81 -9.80
C LEU A 187 -4.02 6.06 -10.87
N ILE A 188 -3.65 5.98 -12.16
CA ILE A 188 -4.59 6.18 -13.28
C ILE A 188 -5.56 5.00 -13.41
N GLU A 189 -5.11 3.76 -13.22
CA GLU A 189 -5.99 2.58 -13.15
C GLU A 189 -7.00 2.70 -12.01
N ASN A 190 -6.57 3.13 -10.82
CA ASN A 190 -7.47 3.39 -9.70
C ASN A 190 -8.49 4.48 -10.06
N ALA A 191 -8.06 5.57 -10.70
CA ALA A 191 -8.97 6.62 -11.15
C ALA A 191 -10.02 6.10 -12.14
N TYR A 192 -9.63 5.29 -13.13
CA TYR A 192 -10.59 4.64 -14.05
C TYR A 192 -11.54 3.68 -13.31
N LYS A 193 -11.03 2.96 -12.33
CA LYS A 193 -11.80 1.97 -11.60
C LYS A 193 -12.90 2.59 -10.74
N TYR A 194 -12.57 3.66 -10.02
CA TYR A 194 -13.44 4.25 -9.02
C TYR A 194 -14.22 5.47 -9.49
N SER A 195 -13.94 6.01 -10.68
CA SER A 195 -14.75 7.06 -11.30
C SER A 195 -16.13 6.56 -11.69
N ASP A 196 -17.10 7.45 -11.70
CA ASP A 196 -18.43 7.20 -12.25
C ASP A 196 -18.37 7.12 -13.79
N ASP A 197 -19.40 6.54 -14.40
CA ASP A 197 -19.56 6.52 -15.85
C ASP A 197 -19.75 7.96 -16.39
N ASP A 198 -19.38 8.20 -17.65
CA ASP A 198 -19.44 9.52 -18.31
C ASP A 198 -18.65 10.63 -17.60
N SER A 199 -17.66 10.28 -16.78
CA SER A 199 -16.85 11.19 -15.97
C SER A 199 -15.54 11.60 -16.64
N THR A 200 -14.81 12.51 -15.97
CA THR A 200 -13.49 12.97 -16.42
C THR A 200 -12.45 12.84 -15.33
N ILE A 201 -11.40 12.08 -15.60
CA ILE A 201 -10.19 12.02 -14.77
C ILE A 201 -9.31 13.22 -15.16
N LYS A 202 -8.86 14.00 -14.19
CA LYS A 202 -7.95 15.13 -14.42
C LYS A 202 -6.55 14.81 -13.92
N VAL A 203 -5.56 14.93 -14.80
CA VAL A 203 -4.14 14.84 -14.43
C VAL A 203 -3.55 16.24 -14.51
N SER A 204 -3.06 16.76 -13.38
CA SER A 204 -2.48 18.10 -13.34
C SER A 204 -1.13 18.13 -12.63
N THR A 205 -0.31 19.14 -12.93
CA THR A 205 0.99 19.33 -12.31
C THR A 205 1.14 20.70 -11.68
N ILE A 206 1.76 20.75 -10.50
CA ILE A 206 2.06 21.97 -9.76
C ILE A 206 3.56 22.04 -9.52
N LYS A 207 4.18 23.16 -9.89
CA LYS A 207 5.61 23.37 -9.68
C LYS A 207 5.86 23.93 -8.28
N LEU A 208 6.44 23.11 -7.40
CA LEU A 208 6.92 23.51 -6.07
C LEU A 208 8.36 24.04 -6.16
N LYS A 209 8.99 24.39 -5.05
CA LYS A 209 10.38 24.91 -5.03
C LYS A 209 11.37 23.90 -5.64
N ASP A 210 11.46 22.71 -5.06
CA ASP A 210 12.44 21.68 -5.42
C ASP A 210 11.80 20.40 -6.02
N HIS A 211 10.47 20.34 -6.03
CA HIS A 211 9.68 19.19 -6.50
C HIS A 211 8.62 19.62 -7.51
N ILE A 212 8.06 18.64 -8.19
CA ILE A 212 6.84 18.78 -8.97
C ILE A 212 5.80 17.89 -8.31
N GLU A 213 4.65 18.43 -7.98
CA GLU A 213 3.49 17.70 -7.52
C GLU A 213 2.65 17.29 -8.73
N ILE A 214 2.29 16.04 -8.81
CA ILE A 214 1.42 15.45 -9.81
C ILE A 214 0.12 15.07 -9.10
N ASN A 215 -1.01 15.55 -9.62
CA ASN A 215 -2.34 15.29 -9.07
C ASN A 215 -3.15 14.49 -10.07
N ILE A 216 -3.75 13.39 -9.63
CA ILE A 216 -4.71 12.58 -10.36
C ILE A 216 -6.05 12.70 -9.63
N SER A 217 -7.01 13.39 -10.26
CA SER A 217 -8.34 13.61 -9.70
C SER A 217 -9.35 12.73 -10.42
N ASP A 218 -10.09 11.94 -9.66
CA ASP A 218 -11.23 11.17 -10.12
C ASP A 218 -12.55 11.85 -9.76
N GLN A 219 -13.66 11.40 -10.34
CA GLN A 219 -15.02 11.81 -10.05
C GLN A 219 -15.83 10.61 -9.53
N GLY A 220 -15.23 9.87 -8.61
CA GLY A 220 -15.87 8.75 -7.93
C GLY A 220 -16.54 9.17 -6.62
N LYS A 221 -16.84 8.18 -5.78
CA LYS A 221 -17.51 8.40 -4.50
C LYS A 221 -16.64 9.06 -3.43
N GLY A 222 -15.33 9.16 -3.67
CA GLY A 222 -14.38 9.70 -2.72
C GLY A 222 -13.98 8.68 -1.63
N ILE A 223 -13.21 9.15 -0.65
CA ILE A 223 -12.71 8.35 0.47
C ILE A 223 -13.02 9.10 1.78
N SER A 224 -13.59 8.38 2.74
CA SER A 224 -13.94 8.95 4.05
C SER A 224 -12.69 9.41 4.83
N GLU A 225 -12.84 10.41 5.69
CA GLU A 225 -11.73 10.94 6.50
C GLU A 225 -11.09 9.85 7.35
N ASP A 226 -11.89 8.94 7.91
CA ASP A 226 -11.41 7.84 8.75
C ASP A 226 -10.57 6.81 7.97
N GLU A 227 -10.82 6.67 6.66
CA GLU A 227 -10.11 5.71 5.81
C GLU A 227 -8.83 6.28 5.19
N LYS A 228 -8.72 7.62 5.03
CA LYS A 228 -7.57 8.27 4.38
C LYS A 228 -6.23 7.91 5.00
N GLY A 229 -6.20 7.71 6.33
CA GLY A 229 -4.98 7.32 7.04
C GLY A 229 -4.45 5.94 6.66
N PHE A 230 -5.31 5.08 6.11
CA PHE A 230 -5.02 3.66 5.88
C PHE A 230 -4.94 3.26 4.41
N ILE A 231 -5.37 4.13 3.46
CA ILE A 231 -5.46 3.75 2.03
C ILE A 231 -4.12 3.34 1.39
N PHE A 232 -3.00 3.77 1.97
CA PHE A 232 -1.66 3.38 1.55
C PHE A 232 -1.12 2.16 2.30
N ASP A 233 -1.90 1.59 3.22
CA ASP A 233 -1.52 0.37 3.92
C ASP A 233 -1.75 -0.86 3.02
N ARG A 234 -0.93 -1.88 3.23
CA ARG A 234 -0.96 -3.11 2.44
C ARG A 234 -2.30 -3.84 2.64
N PHE A 235 -2.90 -4.29 1.54
CA PHE A 235 -4.19 -4.99 1.51
C PHE A 235 -5.37 -4.17 2.01
N PHE A 236 -5.17 -2.86 2.27
CA PHE A 236 -6.28 -2.02 2.65
C PHE A 236 -7.21 -1.82 1.45
N ARG A 237 -8.50 -1.94 1.72
CA ARG A 237 -9.60 -1.62 0.80
C ARG A 237 -10.70 -0.96 1.61
N THR A 238 -11.30 0.08 1.07
CA THR A 238 -12.46 0.73 1.71
C THR A 238 -13.60 -0.27 1.90
N ALA A 239 -14.47 -0.01 2.87
CA ALA A 239 -15.64 -0.87 3.11
C ALA A 239 -16.47 -1.07 1.84
N GLU A 240 -16.61 -0.02 1.05
CA GLU A 240 -17.34 -0.02 -0.21
C GLU A 240 -16.65 -0.85 -1.29
N ALA A 241 -15.34 -0.68 -1.47
CA ALA A 241 -14.56 -1.49 -2.42
C ALA A 241 -14.52 -2.99 -2.07
N ARG A 242 -14.81 -3.36 -0.82
CA ARG A 242 -14.98 -4.76 -0.42
C ARG A 242 -16.37 -5.31 -0.76
N ALA A 243 -17.40 -4.44 -0.67
CA ALA A 243 -18.80 -4.82 -0.95
C ALA A 243 -19.07 -4.98 -2.46
N THR A 244 -18.38 -4.20 -3.28
CA THR A 244 -18.39 -4.40 -4.74
C THR A 244 -17.35 -5.46 -5.07
N GLU A 245 -17.69 -6.45 -5.92
CA GLU A 245 -16.75 -7.49 -6.40
C GLU A 245 -15.61 -6.90 -7.27
N GLU A 246 -15.30 -5.63 -7.07
CA GLU A 246 -14.26 -4.93 -7.80
C GLU A 246 -12.89 -5.54 -7.54
N THR A 247 -12.24 -5.94 -8.62
CA THR A 247 -10.93 -6.57 -8.58
C THR A 247 -9.84 -5.63 -8.09
N GLY A 248 -9.11 -6.02 -7.05
CA GLY A 248 -7.94 -5.28 -6.58
C GLY A 248 -7.30 -5.97 -5.39
N SER A 249 -5.98 -6.08 -5.39
CA SER A 249 -5.19 -6.72 -4.33
C SER A 249 -5.01 -5.87 -3.08
N GLY A 250 -5.32 -4.57 -3.13
CA GLY A 250 -4.99 -3.62 -2.07
C GLY A 250 -3.47 -3.36 -1.92
N LEU A 251 -2.66 -3.76 -2.90
CA LEU A 251 -1.21 -3.55 -2.89
C LEU A 251 -0.77 -2.33 -3.71
N GLY A 252 -1.59 -1.89 -4.69
CA GLY A 252 -1.21 -0.83 -5.64
C GLY A 252 -0.79 0.47 -4.96
N LEU A 253 -1.59 0.99 -4.04
CA LEU A 253 -1.27 2.24 -3.33
C LEU A 253 -0.09 2.08 -2.37
N ALA A 254 0.09 0.91 -1.74
CA ALA A 254 1.27 0.62 -0.92
C ALA A 254 2.56 0.61 -1.78
N ILE A 255 2.51 0.06 -2.99
CA ILE A 255 3.61 0.10 -3.96
C ILE A 255 3.90 1.55 -4.36
N VAL A 256 2.87 2.34 -4.67
CA VAL A 256 3.02 3.78 -4.99
C VAL A 256 3.76 4.51 -3.88
N LYS A 257 3.30 4.36 -2.62
CA LYS A 257 3.93 5.01 -1.46
C LYS A 257 5.42 4.65 -1.32
N ASN A 258 5.74 3.38 -1.45
CA ASN A 258 7.13 2.93 -1.32
C ASN A 258 8.01 3.41 -2.49
N LEU A 259 7.51 3.37 -3.73
CA LEU A 259 8.25 3.88 -4.90
C LEU A 259 8.48 5.38 -4.82
N VAL A 260 7.45 6.16 -4.48
CA VAL A 260 7.56 7.62 -4.33
C VAL A 260 8.57 7.98 -3.24
N ASN A 261 8.54 7.30 -2.08
CA ASN A 261 9.51 7.49 -1.01
C ASN A 261 10.94 7.15 -1.47
N SER A 262 11.12 6.07 -2.25
CA SER A 262 12.42 5.67 -2.81
C SER A 262 12.94 6.66 -3.86
N LEU A 263 12.05 7.46 -4.44
CA LEU A 263 12.39 8.56 -5.36
C LEU A 263 12.54 9.92 -4.64
N ASN A 264 12.60 9.94 -3.30
CA ASN A 264 12.65 11.14 -2.45
C ASN A 264 11.46 12.08 -2.67
N GLY A 265 10.28 11.53 -2.90
CA GLY A 265 9.03 12.25 -3.00
C GLY A 265 8.11 11.97 -1.82
N GLU A 266 6.97 12.62 -1.83
CA GLU A 266 5.86 12.43 -0.89
C GLU A 266 4.59 12.05 -1.66
N VAL A 267 3.68 11.31 -1.01
CA VAL A 267 2.40 10.90 -1.60
C VAL A 267 1.28 11.08 -0.59
N GLY A 268 0.11 11.43 -1.09
CA GLY A 268 -1.05 11.61 -0.25
C GLY A 268 -2.36 11.66 -1.03
N ILE A 269 -3.44 11.97 -0.31
CA ILE A 269 -4.77 12.16 -0.85
C ILE A 269 -5.36 13.46 -0.31
N LYS A 270 -6.10 14.15 -1.16
CA LYS A 270 -6.91 15.33 -0.83
C LYS A 270 -8.35 15.06 -1.22
N ASN A 271 -9.30 15.72 -0.57
CA ASN A 271 -10.68 15.75 -1.05
C ASN A 271 -10.74 16.60 -2.32
N SER A 272 -11.58 16.19 -3.26
CA SER A 272 -11.96 17.05 -4.37
C SER A 272 -12.94 18.13 -3.86
N ASP A 273 -12.89 19.33 -4.42
CA ASP A 273 -13.90 20.39 -4.16
C ASP A 273 -15.28 19.99 -4.69
N SER A 274 -15.33 19.04 -5.61
CA SER A 274 -16.50 18.32 -6.08
C SER A 274 -16.52 16.90 -5.50
N GLN A 275 -17.33 16.02 -6.05
CA GLN A 275 -17.31 14.60 -5.70
C GLN A 275 -16.01 13.94 -6.22
N GLY A 276 -15.45 12.97 -5.48
CA GLY A 276 -14.26 12.19 -5.86
C GLY A 276 -13.03 12.41 -4.98
N SER A 277 -11.90 11.88 -5.42
CA SER A 277 -10.61 11.94 -4.71
C SER A 277 -9.53 12.57 -5.58
N ILE A 278 -8.55 13.21 -4.93
CA ILE A 278 -7.33 13.69 -5.58
C ILE A 278 -6.15 12.96 -4.96
N PHE A 279 -5.61 12.00 -5.68
CA PHE A 279 -4.31 11.39 -5.33
C PHE A 279 -3.20 12.27 -5.85
N TRP A 280 -2.24 12.57 -5.00
CA TRP A 280 -1.09 13.39 -5.37
C TRP A 280 0.22 12.73 -4.95
N PHE A 281 1.26 12.99 -5.72
CA PHE A 281 2.62 12.63 -5.36
C PHE A 281 3.61 13.69 -5.86
N THR A 282 4.78 13.75 -5.25
CA THR A 282 5.84 14.67 -5.62
C THR A 282 7.07 13.92 -6.12
N LEU A 283 7.79 14.54 -7.06
CA LEU A 283 9.09 14.07 -7.52
C LEU A 283 10.09 15.23 -7.54
N PRO A 284 11.39 14.97 -7.24
CA PRO A 284 12.42 15.98 -7.35
C PRO A 284 12.54 16.52 -8.78
N LYS A 285 12.67 17.84 -8.93
CA LYS A 285 12.95 18.45 -10.23
C LYS A 285 14.32 18.03 -10.74
N ALA A 286 14.43 17.77 -12.02
CA ALA A 286 15.73 17.80 -12.66
C ALA A 286 16.28 19.23 -12.60
N LYS A 287 17.54 19.38 -12.18
CA LYS A 287 18.19 20.69 -12.28
C LYS A 287 18.19 21.10 -13.75
N SER A 288 17.69 22.29 -14.06
CA SER A 288 17.92 22.88 -15.37
C SER A 288 19.42 22.98 -15.55
N MET A 289 19.96 22.34 -16.57
CA MET A 289 21.26 22.76 -17.08
C MET A 289 20.99 24.11 -17.74
N ASP A 290 21.10 25.20 -16.96
CA ASP A 290 21.21 26.52 -17.53
C ASP A 290 22.54 26.54 -18.29
N ASN A 291 22.47 26.53 -19.60
CA ASN A 291 23.54 26.92 -20.49
C ASN A 291 23.59 28.44 -20.53
#